data_1d55673215d3b08201dcd10e61524757
#
_entry.id   1d55673215d3b08201dcd10e61524757
#
_cell.length_a   1.000
_cell.length_b   1.000
_cell.length_c   1.000
_cell.angle_alpha   90.00
_cell.angle_beta   90.00
_cell.angle_gamma   90.00
#
_symmetry.space_group_name_H-M   'P 1'
#
loop_
_entity.id
_entity.type
_entity.pdbx_description
1 polymer ?
#
loop_
_entity_poly.entity_id
_entity_poly.type
_entity_poly.pdbx_seq_one_letter_code
_entity_poly.pdbx_strand_id
1 'polypeptide(L)'
;RIPNPIIAYNYVCKYLLQRVSWYLSSLGSSGDIVLSARGTSRDGELIQYIQEKLLPYPSNGIDASSFGAVTAKTAATWDMLQLADVCATSMFLTYEVNRYGFSTPCFSVSMSDHIYRNNNGKIDSYGIKFFTSDMKPNVTALKKSRICTKKERTPGTTTT
;
A
#
# COMPACT_ATOMS: atom_id res chain seq x y z
N ARG A 1 0.84 -12.27 18.20
CA ARG A 1 0.14 -11.01 18.49
C ARG A 1 1.19 -9.95 18.82
N ILE A 2 1.24 -8.83 18.08
CA ILE A 2 2.16 -7.73 18.42
C ILE A 2 1.51 -6.95 19.57
N PRO A 3 2.10 -6.94 20.76
CA PRO A 3 1.43 -6.43 21.97
C PRO A 3 1.38 -4.89 22.04
N ASN A 4 2.20 -4.20 21.25
CA ASN A 4 2.29 -2.74 21.26
C ASN A 4 1.96 -2.16 19.89
N PRO A 5 0.92 -1.30 19.76
CA PRO A 5 0.54 -0.68 18.49
C PRO A 5 1.66 0.14 17.83
N ILE A 6 2.53 0.78 18.60
CA ILE A 6 3.65 1.56 18.07
C ILE A 6 4.68 0.64 17.40
N ILE A 7 4.99 -0.50 18.02
CA ILE A 7 5.89 -1.49 17.44
C ILE A 7 5.30 -2.05 16.14
N ALA A 8 3.98 -2.35 16.14
CA ALA A 8 3.28 -2.80 14.95
C ALA A 8 3.36 -1.79 13.82
N TYR A 9 3.13 -0.52 14.13
CA TYR A 9 3.18 0.57 13.17
C TYR A 9 4.58 0.76 12.58
N ASN A 10 5.60 0.80 13.41
CA ASN A 10 7.00 0.90 13.00
C ASN A 10 7.42 -0.29 12.12
N TYR A 11 6.96 -1.49 12.47
CA TYR A 11 7.21 -2.70 11.69
C TYR A 11 6.58 -2.64 10.30
N VAL A 12 5.32 -2.21 10.20
CA VAL A 12 4.63 -2.01 8.91
C VAL A 12 5.35 -0.93 8.08
N CYS A 13 5.71 0.21 8.71
CA CYS A 13 6.43 1.30 8.07
C CYS A 13 7.76 0.82 7.45
N LYS A 14 8.54 0.03 8.18
CA LYS A 14 9.79 -0.58 7.65
C LYS A 14 9.53 -1.34 6.35
N TYR A 15 8.55 -2.23 6.33
CA TYR A 15 8.28 -3.03 5.14
C TYR A 15 7.69 -2.22 3.99
N LEU A 16 6.92 -1.18 4.28
CA LEU A 16 6.43 -0.26 3.26
C LEU A 16 7.61 0.45 2.58
N LEU A 17 8.49 1.09 3.36
CA LEU A 17 9.66 1.81 2.83
C LEU A 17 10.61 0.88 2.08
N GLN A 18 10.80 -0.36 2.55
CA GLN A 18 11.60 -1.35 1.84
C GLN A 18 11.06 -1.61 0.42
N ARG A 19 9.75 -1.75 0.24
CA ARG A 19 9.16 -2.01 -1.08
C ARG A 19 9.16 -0.78 -1.96
N VAL A 20 8.92 0.38 -1.36
CA VAL A 20 9.00 1.66 -2.10
C VAL A 20 10.42 1.90 -2.59
N SER A 21 11.46 1.62 -1.76
CA SER A 21 12.85 1.74 -2.21
C SER A 21 13.18 0.80 -3.37
N TRP A 22 12.72 -0.45 -3.33
CA TRP A 22 12.91 -1.39 -4.45
C TRP A 22 12.23 -0.93 -5.73
N TYR A 23 11.03 -0.36 -5.61
CA TYR A 23 10.31 0.20 -6.74
C TYR A 23 11.05 1.41 -7.33
N LEU A 24 11.45 2.36 -6.50
CA LEU A 24 12.19 3.55 -6.92
C LEU A 24 13.53 3.16 -7.55
N SER A 25 14.30 2.26 -6.93
CA SER A 25 15.55 1.73 -7.50
C SER A 25 15.32 1.06 -8.86
N SER A 26 14.23 0.33 -9.06
CA SER A 26 13.90 -0.29 -10.35
C SER A 26 13.61 0.71 -11.45
N LEU A 27 13.23 1.93 -11.09
CA LEU A 27 12.98 3.05 -12.01
C LEU A 27 14.19 3.98 -12.16
N GLY A 28 15.26 3.76 -11.41
CA GLY A 28 16.39 4.70 -11.31
C GLY A 28 15.97 6.08 -10.77
N SER A 29 14.97 6.11 -9.91
CA SER A 29 14.35 7.33 -9.39
C SER A 29 14.48 7.44 -7.87
N SER A 30 14.27 8.63 -7.34
CA SER A 30 14.19 8.92 -5.91
C SER A 30 12.95 9.74 -5.59
N GLY A 31 12.57 9.80 -4.31
CA GLY A 31 11.41 10.57 -3.88
C GLY A 31 11.44 10.91 -2.40
N ASP A 32 10.64 11.89 -2.00
CA ASP A 32 10.48 12.28 -0.60
C ASP A 32 9.46 11.40 0.13
N ILE A 33 9.67 11.20 1.42
CA ILE A 33 8.72 10.53 2.29
C ILE A 33 7.84 11.59 2.94
N VAL A 34 6.54 11.54 2.65
CA VAL A 34 5.57 12.45 3.25
C VAL A 34 4.57 11.66 4.07
N LEU A 35 4.54 11.96 5.35
CA LEU A 35 3.64 11.36 6.32
C LEU A 35 2.40 12.24 6.53
N SER A 36 1.25 11.62 6.79
CA SER A 36 0.06 12.35 7.19
C SER A 36 0.23 12.82 8.65
N ALA A 37 0.29 14.13 8.84
CA ALA A 37 0.38 14.74 10.15
C ALA A 37 -0.91 14.52 10.95
N ARG A 38 -0.77 14.04 12.17
CA ARG A 38 -1.87 13.86 13.13
C ARG A 38 -1.92 14.97 14.18
N GLY A 39 -1.00 15.95 14.09
CA GLY A 39 -0.89 17.06 15.03
C GLY A 39 -0.44 16.64 16.43
N THR A 40 0.29 15.53 16.54
CA THR A 40 0.75 14.97 17.80
C THR A 40 2.28 14.85 17.85
N SER A 41 2.87 14.72 19.05
CA SER A 41 4.29 14.40 19.24
C SER A 41 4.73 13.14 18.49
N ARG A 42 3.81 12.22 18.23
CA ARG A 42 4.08 10.96 17.50
C ARG A 42 4.52 11.15 16.06
N ASP A 43 4.17 12.27 15.43
CA ASP A 43 4.63 12.57 14.07
C ASP A 43 6.14 12.76 14.05
N GLY A 44 6.69 13.49 15.05
CA GLY A 44 8.13 13.65 15.24
C GLY A 44 8.84 12.33 15.59
N GLU A 45 8.26 11.52 16.45
CA GLU A 45 8.81 10.20 16.82
C GLU A 45 8.93 9.27 15.60
N LEU A 46 7.94 9.27 14.71
CA LEU A 46 7.99 8.45 13.50
C LEU A 46 9.03 8.97 12.50
N ILE A 47 9.12 10.28 12.29
CA ILE A 47 10.14 10.89 11.43
C ILE A 47 11.52 10.52 11.95
N GLN A 48 11.76 10.71 13.25
CA GLN A 48 13.01 10.35 13.89
C GLN A 48 13.33 8.85 13.75
N TYR A 49 12.34 7.98 13.94
CA TYR A 49 12.51 6.54 13.75
C TYR A 49 12.92 6.18 12.31
N ILE A 50 12.30 6.82 11.30
CA ILE A 50 12.67 6.59 9.90
C ILE A 50 14.11 7.05 9.65
N GLN A 51 14.45 8.28 10.07
CA GLN A 51 15.74 8.90 9.80
C GLN A 51 16.90 8.26 10.56
N GLU A 52 16.67 7.83 11.82
CA GLU A 52 17.74 7.34 12.68
C GLU A 52 17.83 5.82 12.77
N LYS A 53 16.70 5.10 12.53
CA LYS A 53 16.64 3.66 12.73
C LYS A 53 16.35 2.86 11.47
N LEU A 54 15.75 3.46 10.45
CA LEU A 54 15.45 2.72 9.23
C LEU A 54 16.45 3.03 8.10
N LEU A 55 16.60 4.28 7.74
CA LEU A 55 17.42 4.68 6.58
C LEU A 55 18.92 4.41 6.76
N PRO A 56 19.54 4.66 7.93
CA PRO A 56 20.99 4.50 8.07
C PRO A 56 21.48 3.04 8.10
N TYR A 57 20.57 2.07 8.25
CA TYR A 57 20.94 0.65 8.43
C TYR A 57 20.61 -0.19 7.19
N PRO A 58 21.59 -0.54 6.34
CA PRO A 58 21.38 -1.37 5.15
C PRO A 58 20.77 -2.75 5.46
N SER A 59 20.98 -3.27 6.68
CA SER A 59 20.38 -4.51 7.18
C SER A 59 18.84 -4.50 7.20
N ASN A 60 18.23 -3.31 7.12
CA ASN A 60 16.79 -3.18 6.96
C ASN A 60 16.30 -3.52 5.56
N GLY A 61 17.20 -3.68 4.57
CA GLY A 61 16.88 -3.96 3.18
C GLY A 61 16.22 -2.77 2.48
N ILE A 62 16.45 -1.56 3.00
CA ILE A 62 15.99 -0.28 2.45
C ILE A 62 17.17 0.37 1.76
N ASP A 63 17.02 0.74 0.50
CA ASP A 63 17.97 1.58 -0.20
C ASP A 63 17.71 3.04 0.17
N ALA A 64 18.52 3.57 1.09
CA ALA A 64 18.37 4.94 1.59
C ALA A 64 18.60 5.99 0.49
N SER A 65 19.39 5.69 -0.55
CA SER A 65 19.64 6.61 -1.65
C SER A 65 18.39 6.89 -2.50
N SER A 66 17.39 6.01 -2.41
CA SER A 66 16.09 6.20 -3.05
C SER A 66 15.23 7.27 -2.37
N PHE A 67 15.60 7.74 -1.18
CA PHE A 67 14.79 8.69 -0.42
C PHE A 67 15.52 10.02 -0.18
N GLY A 68 14.74 11.10 -0.37
CA GLY A 68 15.13 12.46 -0.03
C GLY A 68 14.65 12.85 1.36
N ALA A 69 13.88 13.93 1.44
CA ALA A 69 13.38 14.46 2.69
C ALA A 69 12.30 13.56 3.32
N VAL A 70 12.26 13.54 4.66
CA VAL A 70 11.17 12.91 5.44
C VAL A 70 10.42 14.02 6.15
N THR A 71 9.16 14.23 5.80
CA THR A 71 8.33 15.32 6.30
C THR A 71 6.93 14.84 6.71
N ALA A 72 6.24 15.63 7.54
CA ALA A 72 4.82 15.43 7.82
C ALA A 72 4.02 16.61 7.28
N LYS A 73 2.90 16.35 6.62
CA LYS A 73 1.97 17.36 6.10
C LYS A 73 0.54 16.98 6.44
N THR A 74 -0.34 17.96 6.54
CA THR A 74 -1.76 17.68 6.75
C THR A 74 -2.42 17.25 5.45
N ALA A 75 -3.35 16.31 5.52
CA ALA A 75 -4.10 15.85 4.35
C ALA A 75 -4.92 16.99 3.69
N ALA A 76 -5.28 18.03 4.45
CA ALA A 76 -5.97 19.21 3.92
C ALA A 76 -5.09 20.07 3.00
N THR A 77 -3.76 19.98 3.12
CA THR A 77 -2.81 20.78 2.35
C THR A 77 -2.09 19.99 1.26
N TRP A 78 -2.33 18.68 1.18
CA TRP A 78 -1.67 17.83 0.19
C TRP A 78 -2.54 16.69 -0.32
N ASP A 79 -3.06 16.84 -1.52
CA ASP A 79 -3.99 15.91 -2.17
C ASP A 79 -3.43 14.49 -2.32
N MET A 80 -2.11 14.34 -2.47
CA MET A 80 -1.45 13.03 -2.55
C MET A 80 -1.64 12.19 -1.28
N LEU A 81 -1.79 12.82 -0.11
CA LEU A 81 -2.11 12.08 1.12
C LEU A 81 -3.54 11.55 1.11
N GLN A 82 -4.48 12.28 0.52
CA GLN A 82 -5.85 11.80 0.34
C GLN A 82 -5.89 10.63 -0.64
N LEU A 83 -5.14 10.71 -1.74
CA LEU A 83 -5.03 9.61 -2.69
C LEU A 83 -4.42 8.36 -2.03
N ALA A 84 -3.37 8.53 -1.23
CA ALA A 84 -2.75 7.43 -0.49
C ALA A 84 -3.74 6.76 0.48
N ASP A 85 -4.59 7.55 1.15
CA ASP A 85 -5.64 7.04 2.05
C ASP A 85 -6.71 6.26 1.29
N VAL A 86 -7.15 6.75 0.13
CA VAL A 86 -8.07 6.01 -0.75
C VAL A 86 -7.48 4.68 -1.18
N CYS A 87 -6.20 4.65 -1.58
CA CYS A 87 -5.51 3.40 -1.94
C CYS A 87 -5.43 2.44 -0.75
N ALA A 88 -5.02 2.93 0.42
CA ALA A 88 -4.91 2.12 1.64
C ALA A 88 -6.27 1.56 2.07
N THR A 89 -7.31 2.38 2.08
CA THR A 89 -8.69 1.99 2.41
C THR A 89 -9.22 0.94 1.42
N SER A 90 -8.96 1.11 0.13
CA SER A 90 -9.36 0.16 -0.90
C SER A 90 -8.72 -1.21 -0.70
N MET A 91 -7.44 -1.24 -0.34
CA MET A 91 -6.73 -2.48 0.00
C MET A 91 -7.27 -3.09 1.28
N PHE A 92 -7.52 -2.29 2.32
CA PHE A 92 -8.09 -2.75 3.58
C PHE A 92 -9.45 -3.44 3.37
N LEU A 93 -10.38 -2.80 2.66
CA LEU A 93 -11.71 -3.34 2.37
C LEU A 93 -11.68 -4.65 1.55
N THR A 94 -10.60 -4.91 0.84
CA THR A 94 -10.41 -6.16 0.10
C THR A 94 -10.17 -7.33 1.03
N TYR A 95 -9.49 -7.12 2.15
CA TYR A 95 -9.08 -8.16 3.09
C TYR A 95 -9.92 -8.19 4.36
N GLU A 96 -10.57 -7.08 4.70
CA GLU A 96 -11.49 -7.04 5.81
C GLU A 96 -12.81 -7.73 5.44
N VAL A 97 -13.17 -8.72 6.24
CA VAL A 97 -14.43 -9.44 6.10
C VAL A 97 -15.43 -8.82 7.05
N ASN A 98 -16.56 -8.35 6.51
CA ASN A 98 -17.63 -7.80 7.32
C ASN A 98 -18.34 -8.91 8.13
N ARG A 99 -19.26 -8.52 9.03
CA ARG A 99 -19.99 -9.44 9.90
C ARG A 99 -20.79 -10.53 9.16
N TYR A 100 -20.99 -10.37 7.86
CA TYR A 100 -21.71 -11.33 7.00
C TYR A 100 -20.77 -12.21 6.19
N GLY A 101 -19.45 -12.11 6.39
CA GLY A 101 -18.49 -12.93 5.66
C GLY A 101 -18.09 -12.38 4.29
N PHE A 102 -18.47 -11.15 3.93
CA PHE A 102 -18.14 -10.52 2.65
C PHE A 102 -17.05 -9.48 2.76
N SER A 103 -16.20 -9.43 1.76
CA SER A 103 -15.22 -8.35 1.54
C SER A 103 -15.58 -7.54 0.29
N THR A 104 -15.00 -6.34 0.14
CA THR A 104 -15.30 -5.44 -0.98
C THR A 104 -14.05 -5.22 -1.85
N PRO A 105 -13.74 -6.13 -2.77
CA PRO A 105 -12.51 -6.06 -3.56
C PRO A 105 -12.58 -5.14 -4.79
N CYS A 106 -13.73 -4.55 -5.11
CA CYS A 106 -13.93 -3.83 -6.37
C CYS A 106 -12.93 -2.68 -6.59
N PHE A 107 -12.61 -1.93 -5.55
CA PHE A 107 -11.67 -0.80 -5.68
C PHE A 107 -10.23 -1.26 -5.85
N SER A 108 -9.78 -2.26 -5.11
CA SER A 108 -8.42 -2.80 -5.25
C SER A 108 -8.22 -3.52 -6.58
N VAL A 109 -9.28 -4.09 -7.11
CA VAL A 109 -9.31 -4.68 -8.46
C VAL A 109 -9.03 -3.62 -9.51
N SER A 110 -9.68 -2.46 -9.41
CA SER A 110 -9.45 -1.33 -10.34
C SER A 110 -8.01 -0.79 -10.26
N MET A 111 -7.34 -0.96 -9.10
CA MET A 111 -5.94 -0.56 -8.91
C MET A 111 -4.93 -1.68 -9.18
N SER A 112 -5.37 -2.87 -9.57
CA SER A 112 -4.52 -4.07 -9.68
C SER A 112 -3.29 -3.88 -10.59
N ASP A 113 -3.42 -3.09 -11.64
CA ASP A 113 -2.35 -2.82 -12.59
C ASP A 113 -1.28 -1.86 -12.05
N HIS A 114 -1.63 -1.10 -11.00
CA HIS A 114 -0.72 -0.17 -10.29
C HIS A 114 -0.02 -0.81 -9.09
N ILE A 115 -0.36 -2.07 -8.74
CA ILE A 115 0.33 -2.78 -7.66
C ILE A 115 1.71 -3.22 -8.14
N TYR A 116 2.76 -2.82 -7.38
CA TYR A 116 4.13 -3.16 -7.72
C TYR A 116 4.33 -4.67 -7.85
N ARG A 117 5.01 -5.07 -8.91
CA ARG A 117 5.37 -6.46 -9.25
C ARG A 117 6.87 -6.54 -9.47
N ASN A 118 7.46 -7.67 -9.13
CA ASN A 118 8.83 -7.92 -9.55
C ASN A 118 8.89 -8.27 -11.06
N ASN A 119 10.10 -8.44 -11.59
CA ASN A 119 10.33 -8.76 -13.00
C ASN A 119 9.63 -10.05 -13.47
N ASN A 120 9.26 -10.94 -12.56
CA ASN A 120 8.51 -12.16 -12.85
C ASN A 120 6.98 -11.98 -12.68
N GLY A 121 6.50 -10.75 -12.51
CA GLY A 121 5.08 -10.44 -12.32
C GLY A 121 4.52 -10.83 -10.95
N LYS A 122 5.38 -11.17 -9.97
CA LYS A 122 4.95 -11.58 -8.63
C LYS A 122 4.57 -10.35 -7.80
N ILE A 123 3.38 -10.37 -7.19
CA ILE A 123 2.86 -9.31 -6.29
C ILE A 123 3.20 -9.64 -4.83
N ASP A 124 3.01 -10.92 -4.42
CA ASP A 124 3.24 -11.36 -3.04
C ASP A 124 4.69 -11.11 -2.64
N SER A 125 4.86 -10.50 -1.50
CA SER A 125 6.14 -10.03 -0.95
C SER A 125 6.81 -8.85 -1.69
N TYR A 126 6.19 -8.32 -2.73
CA TYR A 126 6.60 -7.11 -3.45
C TYR A 126 5.59 -5.98 -3.27
N GLY A 127 4.52 -5.92 -4.03
CA GLY A 127 3.47 -4.91 -3.88
C GLY A 127 2.55 -5.16 -2.68
N ILE A 128 2.41 -6.42 -2.26
CA ILE A 128 1.61 -6.80 -1.09
C ILE A 128 2.44 -7.70 -0.18
N LYS A 129 2.38 -7.44 1.13
CA LYS A 129 3.02 -8.26 2.15
C LYS A 129 1.99 -8.76 3.15
N PHE A 130 1.86 -10.08 3.26
CA PHE A 130 1.09 -10.73 4.31
C PHE A 130 2.01 -11.14 5.45
N PHE A 131 1.62 -10.82 6.69
CA PHE A 131 2.38 -11.15 7.90
C PHE A 131 1.94 -12.47 8.55
N THR A 132 0.77 -12.99 8.16
CA THR A 132 0.24 -14.28 8.62
C THR A 132 -0.18 -15.13 7.44
N SER A 133 -0.08 -16.46 7.57
CA SER A 133 -0.52 -17.43 6.56
C SER A 133 -2.03 -17.35 6.30
N ASP A 134 -2.80 -16.99 7.32
CA ASP A 134 -4.26 -16.99 7.31
C ASP A 134 -4.86 -15.85 6.46
N MET A 135 -4.06 -14.82 6.15
CA MET A 135 -4.47 -13.69 5.29
C MET A 135 -4.29 -13.94 3.79
N LYS A 136 -3.72 -15.08 3.38
CA LYS A 136 -3.41 -15.38 1.97
C LYS A 136 -4.61 -15.72 1.05
N PRO A 137 -5.81 -16.07 1.51
CA PRO A 137 -6.83 -16.64 0.62
C PRO A 137 -7.34 -15.71 -0.47
N ASN A 138 -7.24 -14.38 -0.32
CA ASN A 138 -7.87 -13.45 -1.27
C ASN A 138 -6.94 -12.91 -2.39
N VAL A 139 -5.67 -13.33 -2.45
CA VAL A 139 -4.80 -12.99 -3.59
C VAL A 139 -5.35 -13.56 -4.90
N THR A 140 -6.10 -14.66 -4.84
CA THR A 140 -6.77 -15.26 -6.00
C THR A 140 -7.85 -14.35 -6.56
N ALA A 141 -8.51 -13.54 -5.74
CA ALA A 141 -9.50 -12.55 -6.19
C ALA A 141 -8.83 -11.45 -7.04
N LEU A 142 -7.68 -10.95 -6.64
CA LEU A 142 -6.90 -9.98 -7.42
C LEU A 142 -6.37 -10.55 -8.73
N LYS A 143 -6.11 -11.87 -8.80
CA LYS A 143 -5.68 -12.55 -10.02
C LYS A 143 -6.83 -12.85 -10.98
N LYS A 144 -8.05 -13.07 -10.46
CA LYS A 144 -9.26 -13.40 -11.24
C LYS A 144 -10.04 -12.18 -11.72
N SER A 145 -9.63 -10.97 -11.35
CA SER A 145 -10.41 -9.76 -11.53
C SER A 145 -10.49 -9.19 -12.95
N ARG A 146 -10.05 -9.92 -13.97
CA ARG A 146 -10.48 -9.64 -15.36
C ARG A 146 -12.01 -9.74 -15.56
N ILE A 147 -12.76 -10.16 -14.54
CA ILE A 147 -14.20 -10.45 -14.63
C ILE A 147 -15.08 -9.24 -14.28
N CYS A 148 -14.58 -8.21 -13.58
CA CYS A 148 -15.42 -7.05 -13.23
C CYS A 148 -15.56 -5.98 -14.31
N THR A 149 -14.87 -6.07 -15.44
CA THR A 149 -14.82 -5.00 -16.45
C THR A 149 -15.67 -5.25 -17.72
N LYS A 150 -16.44 -6.33 -17.82
CA LYS A 150 -17.36 -6.55 -18.95
C LYS A 150 -18.73 -7.03 -18.52
N LYS A 151 -19.55 -6.13 -18.02
CA LYS A 151 -20.98 -6.19 -18.27
C LYS A 151 -21.17 -5.47 -19.60
N GLU A 152 -21.07 -6.21 -20.69
CA GLU A 152 -21.44 -5.75 -22.02
C GLU A 152 -22.87 -5.20 -21.94
N ARG A 153 -23.02 -3.91 -22.24
CA ARG A 153 -24.33 -3.36 -22.58
C ARG A 153 -24.71 -4.01 -23.90
N THR A 154 -25.60 -4.98 -23.88
CA THR A 154 -26.31 -5.43 -25.07
C THR A 154 -27.01 -4.21 -25.69
N PRO A 155 -26.75 -3.87 -26.96
CA PRO A 155 -27.50 -2.82 -27.63
C PRO A 155 -28.96 -3.27 -27.71
N GLY A 156 -29.86 -2.41 -27.21
CA GLY A 156 -31.28 -2.64 -27.31
C GLY A 156 -31.67 -2.78 -28.77
N THR A 157 -32.25 -3.90 -29.12
CA THR A 157 -32.94 -4.16 -30.40
C THR A 157 -34.13 -3.23 -30.43
N THR A 158 -34.06 -2.19 -31.24
CA THR A 158 -35.23 -1.37 -31.63
C THR A 158 -35.99 -2.18 -32.64
N THR A 159 -37.13 -2.73 -32.23
CA THR A 159 -38.10 -3.29 -33.15
C THR A 159 -39.05 -2.15 -33.58
N THR A 160 -39.04 -1.87 -34.85
CA THR A 160 -40.04 -1.08 -35.55
C THR A 160 -41.41 -1.73 -35.48
#